data_afb0a36aaab5e1ad6eff1823dc439c47
#
_entry.id   afb0a36aaab5e1ad6eff1823dc439c47
#
_cell.length_a   1.000
_cell.length_b   1.000
_cell.length_c   1.000
_cell.angle_alpha   90.00
_cell.angle_beta   90.00
_cell.angle_gamma   90.00
#
_symmetry.space_group_name_H-M   'P 1'
#
loop_
_entity.id
_entity.type
_entity.pdbx_description
1 polymer ?
#
loop_
_entity_poly.entity_id
_entity_poly.type
_entity_poly.pdbx_seq_one_letter_code
_entity_poly.pdbx_strand_id
1 'polypeptide(L)'
;MFGLFIKEGDDAGNKCVMKNGPHERVGIVCKKGGKYNVVEYSELSEEIATKTAEDGSLVFGAGFICNLYLTFDFLCQKCHPDSLPLLYHVAHKAIPYFDEVSQSIVKPKE
;
A
#
# COMPACT_ATOMS: atom_id res chain seq x y z
N MET A 1 -12.90 -9.19 -12.42
CA MET A 1 -12.61 -7.88 -11.79
C MET A 1 -13.31 -6.75 -12.54
N PHE A 2 -12.98 -6.45 -13.81
CA PHE A 2 -13.59 -5.34 -14.57
C PHE A 2 -15.13 -5.37 -14.62
N GLY A 3 -15.70 -6.53 -14.89
CA GLY A 3 -17.17 -6.66 -14.94
C GLY A 3 -17.88 -6.31 -13.64
N LEU A 4 -17.23 -6.51 -12.48
CA LEU A 4 -17.77 -6.12 -11.19
C LEU A 4 -17.80 -4.57 -11.06
N PHE A 5 -16.70 -3.88 -11.37
CA PHE A 5 -16.63 -2.42 -11.29
C PHE A 5 -17.60 -1.74 -12.24
N ILE A 6 -17.75 -2.26 -13.48
CA ILE A 6 -18.72 -1.75 -14.43
C ILE A 6 -20.16 -1.93 -13.90
N LYS A 7 -20.44 -3.09 -13.29
CA LYS A 7 -21.76 -3.39 -12.73
C LYS A 7 -22.11 -2.49 -11.54
N GLU A 8 -21.16 -2.27 -10.65
CA GLU A 8 -21.36 -1.44 -9.44
C GLU A 8 -21.28 0.07 -9.74
N GLY A 9 -20.75 0.46 -10.92
CA GLY A 9 -20.59 1.86 -11.31
C GLY A 9 -19.49 2.59 -10.53
N ASP A 10 -18.50 1.85 -10.05
CA ASP A 10 -17.38 2.43 -9.28
C ASP A 10 -16.39 3.16 -10.18
N ASP A 11 -15.93 4.32 -9.72
CA ASP A 11 -14.89 5.12 -10.41
C ASP A 11 -13.47 4.59 -10.18
N ALA A 12 -13.25 3.92 -9.06
CA ALA A 12 -11.95 3.40 -8.67
C ALA A 12 -12.06 2.07 -7.94
N GLY A 13 -11.11 1.19 -8.18
CA GLY A 13 -11.03 -0.09 -7.49
C GLY A 13 -9.63 -0.64 -7.38
N ASN A 14 -9.42 -1.43 -6.36
CA ASN A 14 -8.15 -2.11 -6.08
C ASN A 14 -8.34 -3.61 -6.06
N LYS A 15 -7.43 -4.32 -6.70
CA LYS A 15 -7.24 -5.74 -6.42
C LYS A 15 -6.21 -5.87 -5.30
N CYS A 16 -6.65 -6.42 -4.18
CA CYS A 16 -5.79 -6.71 -3.04
C CYS A 16 -5.49 -8.20 -2.95
N VAL A 17 -4.45 -8.56 -2.23
CA VAL A 17 -4.17 -9.92 -1.77
C VAL A 17 -4.25 -9.95 -0.25
N MET A 18 -4.68 -11.07 0.31
CA MET A 18 -4.62 -11.23 1.77
C MET A 18 -3.17 -11.39 2.20
N LYS A 19 -2.77 -10.65 3.23
CA LYS A 19 -1.44 -10.81 3.84
C LYS A 19 -1.30 -12.18 4.44
N ASN A 20 -0.13 -12.79 4.28
CA ASN A 20 0.22 -14.08 4.92
C ASN A 20 0.48 -13.94 6.42
N GLY A 21 0.77 -12.72 6.88
CA GLY A 21 1.03 -12.45 8.28
C GLY A 21 1.16 -10.94 8.56
N PRO A 22 1.15 -10.55 9.84
CA PRO A 22 1.15 -9.14 10.26
C PRO A 22 2.37 -8.37 9.76
N HIS A 23 3.53 -9.01 9.70
CA HIS A 23 4.82 -8.38 9.35
C HIS A 23 5.19 -8.49 7.86
N GLU A 24 4.29 -9.00 7.03
CA GLU A 24 4.54 -9.00 5.57
C GLU A 24 4.72 -7.55 5.08
N ARG A 25 5.82 -7.31 4.36
CA ARG A 25 6.24 -5.98 3.90
C ARG A 25 5.45 -5.53 2.67
N VAL A 26 4.14 -5.37 2.85
CA VAL A 26 3.22 -4.86 1.83
C VAL A 26 2.32 -3.81 2.46
N GLY A 27 2.08 -2.71 1.74
CA GLY A 27 1.11 -1.69 2.14
C GLY A 27 -0.29 -2.26 2.25
N ILE A 28 -1.14 -1.64 3.03
CA ILE A 28 -2.53 -2.08 3.22
C ILE A 28 -3.51 -1.05 2.67
N VAL A 29 -4.59 -1.54 2.08
CA VAL A 29 -5.75 -0.70 1.76
C VAL A 29 -6.67 -0.67 2.98
N CYS A 30 -6.95 0.51 3.47
CA CYS A 30 -7.83 0.70 4.62
C CYS A 30 -8.69 1.96 4.48
N LYS A 31 -9.67 2.11 5.36
CA LYS A 31 -10.51 3.30 5.45
C LYS A 31 -10.10 4.14 6.67
N LYS A 32 -9.64 5.37 6.43
CA LYS A 32 -9.23 6.32 7.47
C LYS A 32 -10.05 7.60 7.33
N GLY A 33 -10.76 7.99 8.37
CA GLY A 33 -11.61 9.18 8.33
C GLY A 33 -12.67 9.16 7.21
N GLY A 34 -13.23 7.98 6.92
CA GLY A 34 -14.23 7.80 5.87
C GLY A 34 -13.68 7.71 4.44
N LYS A 35 -12.38 7.91 4.23
CA LYS A 35 -11.70 7.85 2.91
C LYS A 35 -10.83 6.62 2.80
N TYR A 36 -10.76 6.04 1.60
CA TYR A 36 -9.81 4.97 1.30
C TYR A 36 -8.39 5.50 1.22
N ASN A 37 -7.47 4.79 1.83
CA ASN A 37 -6.06 5.11 1.87
C ASN A 37 -5.23 3.84 1.69
N VAL A 38 -4.02 4.01 1.18
CA VAL A 38 -2.97 3.00 1.31
C VAL A 38 -2.04 3.46 2.41
N VAL A 39 -1.81 2.60 3.39
CA VAL A 39 -0.86 2.84 4.48
C VAL A 39 0.31 1.89 4.30
N GLU A 40 1.51 2.43 4.27
CA GLU A 40 2.72 1.62 4.12
C GLU A 40 2.99 0.79 5.37
N TYR A 41 3.56 -0.41 5.18
CA TYR A 41 3.84 -1.32 6.30
C TYR A 41 4.77 -0.71 7.35
N SER A 42 5.65 0.21 6.96
CA SER A 42 6.56 0.95 7.85
C SER A 42 5.88 2.01 8.72
N GLU A 43 4.65 2.36 8.38
CA GLU A 43 3.83 3.36 9.09
C GLU A 43 2.78 2.70 10.03
N LEU A 44 2.67 1.37 9.97
CA LEU A 44 1.73 0.63 10.81
C LEU A 44 2.34 0.41 12.20
N SER A 45 1.58 0.77 13.24
CA SER A 45 1.92 0.35 14.59
C SER A 45 1.73 -1.17 14.74
N GLU A 46 2.50 -1.78 15.65
CA GLU A 46 2.39 -3.22 15.95
C GLU A 46 0.96 -3.62 16.33
N GLU A 47 0.29 -2.80 17.13
CA GLU A 47 -1.10 -3.02 17.54
C GLU A 47 -2.05 -3.12 16.34
N ILE A 48 -1.89 -2.25 15.34
CA ILE A 48 -2.72 -2.26 14.13
C ILE A 48 -2.35 -3.44 13.24
N ALA A 49 -1.05 -3.69 13.06
CA ALA A 49 -0.56 -4.75 12.20
C ALA A 49 -1.00 -6.15 12.65
N THR A 50 -1.03 -6.39 13.97
CA THR A 50 -1.38 -7.71 14.57
C THR A 50 -2.84 -7.88 14.91
N LYS A 51 -3.67 -6.85 14.70
CA LYS A 51 -5.10 -6.92 15.06
C LYS A 51 -5.83 -7.96 14.23
N THR A 52 -6.47 -8.90 14.92
CA THR A 52 -7.25 -9.98 14.32
C THR A 52 -8.76 -9.82 14.56
N ALA A 53 -9.55 -10.34 13.64
CA ALA A 53 -10.98 -10.52 13.79
C ALA A 53 -11.30 -11.81 14.59
N GLU A 54 -12.57 -12.06 14.86
CA GLU A 54 -13.03 -13.24 15.60
C GLU A 54 -12.69 -14.58 14.94
N ASP A 55 -12.57 -14.57 13.60
CA ASP A 55 -12.19 -15.74 12.79
C ASP A 55 -10.67 -15.96 12.72
N GLY A 56 -9.88 -15.13 13.40
CA GLY A 56 -8.41 -15.17 13.40
C GLY A 56 -7.75 -14.50 12.19
N SER A 57 -8.51 -13.97 11.23
CA SER A 57 -7.96 -13.23 10.10
C SER A 57 -7.46 -11.84 10.52
N LEU A 58 -6.50 -11.29 9.78
CA LEU A 58 -6.04 -9.93 10.02
C LEU A 58 -7.12 -8.91 9.65
N VAL A 59 -7.49 -8.02 10.58
CA VAL A 59 -8.43 -6.91 10.31
C VAL A 59 -7.89 -6.00 9.21
N PHE A 60 -6.59 -5.75 9.20
CA PHE A 60 -5.90 -4.96 8.19
C PHE A 60 -5.07 -5.87 7.26
N GLY A 61 -5.73 -6.88 6.68
CA GLY A 61 -5.10 -7.90 5.85
C GLY A 61 -5.14 -7.63 4.34
N ALA A 62 -5.81 -6.56 3.87
CA ALA A 62 -5.93 -6.25 2.45
C ALA A 62 -4.63 -5.64 1.89
N GLY A 63 -3.71 -6.50 1.46
CA GLY A 63 -2.41 -6.10 0.92
C GLY A 63 -2.53 -5.40 -0.44
N PHE A 64 -1.92 -4.24 -0.56
CA PHE A 64 -1.91 -3.42 -1.77
C PHE A 64 -0.82 -3.87 -2.73
N ILE A 65 -1.22 -4.37 -3.88
CA ILE A 65 -0.31 -4.90 -4.93
C ILE A 65 -0.22 -4.00 -6.16
N CYS A 66 -0.58 -2.73 -6.04
CA CYS A 66 -0.56 -1.74 -7.14
C CYS A 66 -1.40 -2.14 -8.36
N ASN A 67 -2.45 -2.96 -8.17
CA ASN A 67 -3.35 -3.34 -9.24
C ASN A 67 -4.66 -2.54 -9.13
N LEU A 68 -4.70 -1.46 -9.90
CA LEU A 68 -5.75 -0.44 -9.85
C LEU A 68 -6.64 -0.50 -11.09
N TYR A 69 -7.93 -0.29 -10.89
CA TYR A 69 -8.90 0.09 -11.91
C TYR A 69 -9.33 1.52 -11.62
N LEU A 70 -9.29 2.37 -12.65
CA LEU A 70 -9.72 3.76 -12.57
C LEU A 70 -10.50 4.10 -13.83
N THR A 71 -11.61 4.83 -13.69
CA THR A 71 -12.28 5.40 -14.86
C THR A 71 -11.46 6.58 -15.40
N PHE A 72 -11.56 6.83 -16.70
CA PHE A 72 -10.86 7.95 -17.32
C PHE A 72 -11.33 9.29 -16.74
N ASP A 73 -12.63 9.44 -16.51
CA ASP A 73 -13.20 10.65 -15.94
C ASP A 73 -12.68 10.92 -14.52
N PHE A 74 -12.58 9.86 -13.70
CA PHE A 74 -11.98 9.97 -12.36
C PHE A 74 -10.52 10.43 -12.43
N LEU A 75 -9.72 9.87 -13.36
CA LEU A 75 -8.35 10.30 -13.57
C LEU A 75 -8.27 11.78 -13.96
N CYS A 76 -9.07 12.22 -14.93
CA CYS A 76 -9.09 13.61 -15.35
C CYS A 76 -9.46 14.58 -14.20
N GLN A 77 -10.40 14.18 -13.35
CA GLN A 77 -10.84 15.01 -12.23
C GLN A 77 -9.81 15.06 -11.07
N LYS A 78 -9.15 13.92 -10.79
CA LYS A 78 -8.28 13.77 -9.61
C LYS A 78 -6.81 13.98 -9.86
N CYS A 79 -6.35 13.77 -11.11
CA CYS A 79 -4.94 13.96 -11.46
C CYS A 79 -4.60 15.37 -11.94
N HIS A 80 -5.52 16.33 -11.80
CA HIS A 80 -5.21 17.72 -12.06
C HIS A 80 -4.19 18.24 -11.03
N PRO A 81 -3.15 18.98 -11.43
CA PRO A 81 -2.11 19.46 -10.53
C PRO A 81 -2.62 20.19 -9.28
N ASP A 82 -3.71 20.94 -9.42
CA ASP A 82 -4.32 21.71 -8.31
C ASP A 82 -5.19 20.84 -7.38
N SER A 83 -5.45 19.58 -7.74
CA SER A 83 -6.41 18.72 -7.02
C SER A 83 -5.73 17.72 -6.09
N LEU A 84 -4.43 17.46 -6.26
CA LEU A 84 -3.69 16.43 -5.53
C LEU A 84 -2.69 17.06 -4.55
N PRO A 85 -2.98 17.04 -3.24
CA PRO A 85 -1.93 17.22 -2.26
C PRO A 85 -1.01 16.01 -2.33
N LEU A 86 0.14 16.17 -2.98
CA LEU A 86 1.17 15.14 -3.00
C LEU A 86 1.79 15.03 -1.60
N LEU A 87 1.50 13.94 -0.92
CA LEU A 87 2.16 13.61 0.33
C LEU A 87 3.46 12.86 0.02
N TYR A 88 4.57 13.33 0.57
CA TYR A 88 5.85 12.64 0.45
C TYR A 88 5.94 11.53 1.49
N HIS A 89 6.22 10.32 1.03
CA HIS A 89 6.55 9.19 1.89
C HIS A 89 8.05 8.90 1.77
N VAL A 90 8.76 8.98 2.89
CA VAL A 90 10.20 8.66 2.92
C VAL A 90 10.36 7.23 3.39
N ALA A 91 10.86 6.37 2.50
CA ALA A 91 11.17 4.99 2.83
C ALA A 91 12.67 4.85 3.14
N HIS A 92 13.00 4.58 4.40
CA HIS A 92 14.36 4.20 4.79
C HIS A 92 14.57 2.72 4.51
N LYS A 93 15.56 2.38 3.69
CA LYS A 93 15.87 1.00 3.32
C LYS A 93 17.37 0.74 3.39
N ALA A 94 17.74 -0.35 4.03
CA ALA A 94 19.11 -0.86 4.04
C ALA A 94 19.38 -1.59 2.72
N ILE A 95 19.87 -0.88 1.71
CA ILE A 95 20.15 -1.45 0.39
C ILE A 95 21.61 -1.86 0.33
N PRO A 96 21.92 -3.15 0.06
CA PRO A 96 23.29 -3.59 -0.16
C PRO A 96 23.92 -2.84 -1.35
N TYR A 97 25.14 -2.40 -1.20
CA TYR A 97 25.88 -1.73 -2.26
C TYR A 97 27.31 -2.31 -2.35
N PHE A 98 27.92 -2.17 -3.52
CA PHE A 98 29.32 -2.51 -3.71
C PHE A 98 30.19 -1.33 -3.29
N ASP A 99 31.07 -1.56 -2.34
CA ASP A 99 32.05 -0.57 -1.90
C ASP A 99 33.36 -0.75 -2.67
N GLU A 100 33.72 0.24 -3.44
CA GLU A 100 34.91 0.23 -4.29
C GLU A 100 36.22 0.23 -3.48
N VAL A 101 36.20 0.77 -2.27
CA VAL A 101 37.38 0.85 -1.40
C VAL A 101 37.71 -0.53 -0.80
N SER A 102 36.70 -1.18 -0.25
CA SER A 102 36.86 -2.52 0.36
C SER A 102 36.71 -3.66 -0.66
N GLN A 103 36.35 -3.35 -1.93
CA GLN A 103 36.08 -4.34 -2.99
C GLN A 103 35.08 -5.42 -2.56
N SER A 104 34.09 -5.06 -1.77
CA SER A 104 33.13 -6.00 -1.20
C SER A 104 31.70 -5.45 -1.17
N ILE A 105 30.72 -6.36 -1.05
CA ILE A 105 29.32 -5.99 -0.85
C ILE A 105 29.10 -5.64 0.63
N VAL A 106 28.79 -4.38 0.88
CA VAL A 106 28.40 -3.89 2.20
C VAL A 106 26.90 -4.02 2.35
N LYS A 107 26.45 -4.66 3.43
CA LYS A 107 25.05 -4.73 3.84
C LYS A 107 24.86 -3.76 5.01
N PRO A 108 24.23 -2.59 4.80
CA PRO A 108 23.93 -1.69 5.91
C PRO A 108 23.04 -2.40 6.94
N LYS A 109 23.22 -2.09 8.21
CA LYS A 109 22.31 -2.54 9.26
C LYS A 109 21.02 -1.71 9.19
N GLU A 110 19.89 -2.36 9.36
CA GLU A 110 18.60 -1.69 9.54
C GLU A 110 18.60 -0.84 10.81
#